data_9628a9aa937efc16e5aed7d6d7732f9a
#
_entry.id   9628a9aa937efc16e5aed7d6d7732f9a
#
_cell.length_a   1.000
_cell.length_b   1.000
_cell.length_c   1.000
_cell.angle_alpha   90.00
_cell.angle_beta   90.00
_cell.angle_gamma   90.00
#
_symmetry.space_group_name_H-M   'P 1'
#
loop_
_entity.id
_entity.type
_entity.pdbx_description
1 polymer ?
#
loop_
_entity_poly.entity_id
_entity_poly.type
_entity_poly.pdbx_seq_one_letter_code
_entity_poly.pdbx_strand_id
1 'polypeptide(L)'
;RTNEQAIHIAGLLNLNGKKAQLIQTNDEFRLFNVFEIRQFIELLEKYDNPLITEGMWTEATEKLKTRFSNSKNFEMIDLILNKFKTTAGNNPYLSDLIEFVYESNFSDFYIETPYTVSTFHKAKGKEFDNVFILYDNVNKSYTMKDEEKRKLYVGLTRAKTNISIHTSSPVFDKIKTNNQQNVVNDDLFEKPQQFIFHLTHRDIYLNYSKYVQNNIKDATPGEELTIEDDILKYKNRKAVQFSNSAKKTIENTIESGYVLKKARINHMVYWYDKEKEEEALILLPELMFELISEP
;
A
#
# COMPACT_ATOMS: atom_id res chain seq x y z
N ARG A 1 -1.65 -14.94 4.18
CA ARG A 1 -0.28 -15.46 4.40
C ARG A 1 0.78 -14.57 3.77
N THR A 2 0.53 -14.03 2.56
CA THR A 2 1.48 -13.21 1.82
C THR A 2 1.08 -11.73 1.86
N ASN A 3 2.02 -10.85 1.55
CA ASN A 3 1.74 -9.43 1.39
C ASN A 3 0.71 -9.18 0.28
N GLU A 4 0.79 -9.93 -0.82
CA GLU A 4 -0.15 -9.88 -1.95
C GLU A 4 -1.59 -10.17 -1.51
N GLN A 5 -1.79 -11.22 -0.72
CA GLN A 5 -3.12 -11.54 -0.18
C GLN A 5 -3.64 -10.43 0.74
N ALA A 6 -2.78 -9.84 1.56
CA ALA A 6 -3.17 -8.74 2.43
C ALA A 6 -3.53 -7.49 1.62
N ILE A 7 -2.77 -7.16 0.57
CA ILE A 7 -3.07 -6.06 -0.37
C ILE A 7 -4.43 -6.30 -1.04
N HIS A 8 -4.66 -7.51 -1.54
CA HIS A 8 -5.92 -7.88 -2.20
C HIS A 8 -7.13 -7.70 -1.25
N ILE A 9 -7.02 -8.20 -0.02
CA ILE A 9 -8.09 -8.07 0.99
C ILE A 9 -8.34 -6.60 1.33
N ALA A 10 -7.30 -5.79 1.53
CA ALA A 10 -7.46 -4.36 1.78
C ALA A 10 -8.13 -3.65 0.58
N GLY A 11 -7.75 -4.01 -0.65
CA GLY A 11 -8.38 -3.53 -1.87
C GLY A 11 -9.86 -3.88 -1.95
N LEU A 12 -10.24 -5.14 -1.68
CA LEU A 12 -11.63 -5.58 -1.65
C LEU A 12 -12.47 -4.84 -0.60
N LEU A 13 -11.94 -4.64 0.60
CA LEU A 13 -12.61 -3.89 1.65
C LEU A 13 -12.87 -2.44 1.22
N ASN A 14 -11.88 -1.77 0.65
CA ASN A 14 -12.01 -0.39 0.17
C ASN A 14 -13.03 -0.26 -0.97
N LEU A 15 -13.05 -1.20 -1.93
CA LEU A 15 -14.05 -1.24 -3.00
C LEU A 15 -15.47 -1.39 -2.45
N ASN A 16 -15.65 -2.11 -1.34
CA ASN A 16 -16.93 -2.27 -0.66
C ASN A 16 -17.23 -1.13 0.34
N GLY A 17 -16.58 0.01 0.21
CA GLY A 17 -16.80 1.19 1.04
C GLY A 17 -16.30 1.05 2.49
N LYS A 18 -15.51 0.01 2.78
CA LYS A 18 -14.90 -0.21 4.11
C LYS A 18 -13.50 0.38 4.09
N LYS A 19 -13.29 1.51 4.76
CA LYS A 19 -11.96 2.13 4.88
C LYS A 19 -11.00 1.15 5.57
N ALA A 20 -10.14 0.51 4.79
CA ALA A 20 -9.17 -0.45 5.25
C ALA A 20 -7.75 0.04 4.99
N GLN A 21 -6.90 -0.09 6.00
CA GLN A 21 -5.47 0.16 5.89
C GLN A 21 -4.70 -1.15 5.89
N LEU A 22 -3.62 -1.18 5.14
CA LEU A 22 -2.67 -2.29 5.13
C LEU A 22 -1.47 -1.95 6.03
N ILE A 23 -1.18 -2.79 7.02
CA ILE A 23 0.11 -2.68 7.71
C ILE A 23 1.19 -3.17 6.75
N GLN A 24 1.90 -2.22 6.15
CA GLN A 24 3.14 -2.51 5.45
C GLN A 24 4.30 -2.25 6.42
N THR A 25 5.30 -3.10 6.45
CA THR A 25 6.60 -2.71 6.98
C THR A 25 7.22 -1.80 5.95
N ASN A 26 7.40 -0.54 6.33
CA ASN A 26 8.06 0.46 5.49
C ASN A 26 9.59 0.27 5.50
N ASP A 27 10.07 -0.95 5.59
CA ASP A 27 11.50 -1.24 5.57
C ASP A 27 12.19 -0.80 4.26
N GLU A 28 11.39 -0.40 3.26
CA GLU A 28 11.88 -0.11 1.91
C GLU A 28 11.71 1.35 1.46
N PHE A 29 10.71 2.08 1.99
CA PHE A 29 10.53 3.51 1.67
C PHE A 29 10.24 4.32 2.94
N ARG A 30 11.05 5.32 3.20
CA ARG A 30 10.83 6.31 4.25
C ARG A 30 9.87 7.38 3.75
N LEU A 31 9.26 8.15 4.65
CA LEU A 31 8.44 9.31 4.27
C LEU A 31 9.19 10.27 3.37
N PHE A 32 10.48 10.48 3.62
CA PHE A 32 11.35 11.30 2.80
C PHE A 32 11.44 10.82 1.32
N ASN A 33 11.17 9.54 1.04
CA ASN A 33 11.19 9.02 -0.32
C ASN A 33 9.87 9.27 -1.09
N VAL A 34 8.82 9.74 -0.42
CA VAL A 34 7.53 10.05 -1.06
C VAL A 34 7.68 11.28 -1.93
N PHE A 35 7.24 11.17 -3.18
CA PHE A 35 7.42 12.22 -4.19
C PHE A 35 6.80 13.55 -3.78
N GLU A 36 5.59 13.54 -3.26
CA GLU A 36 4.88 14.75 -2.80
C GLU A 36 5.66 15.47 -1.69
N ILE A 37 6.22 14.72 -0.74
CA ILE A 37 7.01 15.31 0.36
C ILE A 37 8.31 15.94 -0.16
N ARG A 38 9.01 15.24 -1.05
CA ARG A 38 10.22 15.80 -1.70
C ARG A 38 9.90 17.05 -2.50
N GLN A 39 8.78 17.06 -3.23
CA GLN A 39 8.34 18.22 -3.98
C GLN A 39 8.00 19.40 -3.06
N PHE A 40 7.43 19.16 -1.87
CA PHE A 40 7.20 20.22 -0.88
C PHE A 40 8.51 20.82 -0.37
N ILE A 41 9.47 19.97 -0.03
CA ILE A 41 10.81 20.41 0.41
C ILE A 41 11.50 21.21 -0.71
N GLU A 42 11.50 20.71 -1.95
CA GLU A 42 12.06 21.42 -3.12
C GLU A 42 11.39 22.79 -3.37
N LEU A 43 10.08 22.91 -3.11
CA LEU A 43 9.39 24.20 -3.20
C LEU A 43 9.89 25.21 -2.15
N LEU A 44 10.19 24.75 -0.93
CA LEU A 44 10.73 25.58 0.13
C LEU A 44 12.20 25.96 -0.13
N GLU A 45 13.02 25.03 -0.64
CA GLU A 45 14.42 25.27 -1.00
C GLU A 45 14.60 26.41 -2.01
N LYS A 46 13.63 26.61 -2.92
CA LYS A 46 13.68 27.70 -3.93
C LYS A 46 13.73 29.11 -3.35
N TYR A 47 13.35 29.28 -2.08
CA TYR A 47 13.41 30.60 -1.44
C TYR A 47 14.81 30.99 -0.96
N ASP A 48 15.78 30.08 -0.99
CA ASP A 48 17.15 30.27 -0.49
C ASP A 48 17.20 30.88 0.92
N ASN A 49 16.23 30.48 1.75
CA ASN A 49 16.09 30.93 3.13
C ASN A 49 16.03 29.71 4.06
N PRO A 50 16.93 29.58 5.04
CA PRO A 50 16.92 28.46 5.95
C PRO A 50 15.70 28.44 6.88
N LEU A 51 15.07 29.62 7.11
CA LEU A 51 13.87 29.75 7.94
C LEU A 51 12.60 29.66 7.07
N ILE A 52 11.67 28.83 7.48
CA ILE A 52 10.37 28.69 6.82
C ILE A 52 9.41 29.74 7.41
N THR A 53 9.07 30.76 6.63
CA THR A 53 8.08 31.76 7.02
C THR A 53 6.65 31.25 6.71
N GLU A 54 5.64 31.87 7.34
CA GLU A 54 4.24 31.54 7.10
C GLU A 54 3.85 31.76 5.62
N GLY A 55 4.38 32.80 4.97
CA GLY A 55 4.13 33.06 3.55
C GLY A 55 4.69 31.95 2.64
N MET A 56 5.94 31.53 2.88
CA MET A 56 6.59 30.43 2.14
C MET A 56 5.81 29.13 2.32
N TRP A 57 5.39 28.82 3.55
CA TRP A 57 4.61 27.63 3.87
C TRP A 57 3.28 27.61 3.12
N THR A 58 2.55 28.70 3.19
CA THR A 58 1.23 28.83 2.54
C THR A 58 1.34 28.66 1.03
N GLU A 59 2.29 29.37 0.39
CA GLU A 59 2.50 29.28 -1.04
C GLU A 59 2.92 27.85 -1.48
N ALA A 60 3.84 27.21 -0.73
CA ALA A 60 4.25 25.84 -1.01
C ALA A 60 3.10 24.85 -0.88
N THR A 61 2.26 25.00 0.16
CA THR A 61 1.08 24.16 0.38
C THR A 61 0.04 24.31 -0.75
N GLU A 62 -0.24 25.53 -1.20
CA GLU A 62 -1.15 25.80 -2.31
C GLU A 62 -0.66 25.18 -3.63
N LYS A 63 0.63 25.33 -3.93
CA LYS A 63 1.27 24.73 -5.10
C LYS A 63 1.20 23.18 -5.05
N LEU A 64 1.48 22.61 -3.88
CA LEU A 64 1.40 21.18 -3.65
C LEU A 64 -0.02 20.69 -3.86
N LYS A 65 -1.01 21.34 -3.25
CA LYS A 65 -2.43 21.00 -3.39
C LYS A 65 -2.91 21.08 -4.83
N THR A 66 -2.52 22.12 -5.55
CA THR A 66 -2.88 22.27 -6.97
C THR A 66 -2.29 21.13 -7.82
N ARG A 67 -1.03 20.78 -7.59
CA ARG A 67 -0.34 19.74 -8.36
C ARG A 67 -0.85 18.33 -8.05
N PHE A 68 -1.16 18.04 -6.78
CA PHE A 68 -1.49 16.70 -6.30
C PHE A 68 -2.95 16.52 -5.89
N SER A 69 -3.86 17.36 -6.40
CA SER A 69 -5.29 17.29 -6.12
C SER A 69 -5.93 15.92 -6.38
N ASN A 70 -5.40 15.15 -7.32
CA ASN A 70 -5.88 13.82 -7.68
C ASN A 70 -5.17 12.69 -6.91
N SER A 71 -4.18 13.00 -6.08
CA SER A 71 -3.49 11.99 -5.27
C SER A 71 -4.37 11.53 -4.12
N LYS A 72 -4.60 10.23 -4.02
CA LYS A 72 -5.29 9.61 -2.87
C LYS A 72 -4.52 9.77 -1.57
N ASN A 73 -3.22 10.05 -1.66
CA ASN A 73 -2.33 10.20 -0.50
C ASN A 73 -2.31 11.63 0.01
N PHE A 74 -2.92 12.58 -0.71
CA PHE A 74 -2.82 14.00 -0.37
C PHE A 74 -3.29 14.31 1.05
N GLU A 75 -4.40 13.69 1.51
CA GLU A 75 -4.89 13.86 2.88
C GLU A 75 -3.84 13.43 3.93
N MET A 76 -3.13 12.34 3.69
CA MET A 76 -2.07 11.88 4.57
C MET A 76 -0.86 12.82 4.55
N ILE A 77 -0.46 13.30 3.37
CA ILE A 77 0.64 14.26 3.23
C ILE A 77 0.29 15.57 3.95
N ASP A 78 -0.93 16.07 3.76
CA ASP A 78 -1.41 17.27 4.45
C ASP A 78 -1.39 17.10 5.97
N LEU A 79 -1.81 15.94 6.48
CA LEU A 79 -1.74 15.60 7.90
C LEU A 79 -0.28 15.62 8.42
N ILE A 80 0.66 15.05 7.69
CA ILE A 80 2.09 15.04 8.04
C ILE A 80 2.62 16.48 8.14
N LEU A 81 2.37 17.27 7.11
CA LEU A 81 2.82 18.66 7.05
C LEU A 81 2.19 19.52 8.16
N ASN A 82 0.90 19.37 8.42
CA ASN A 82 0.20 20.07 9.50
C ASN A 82 0.71 19.67 10.88
N LYS A 83 1.03 18.39 11.09
CA LYS A 83 1.63 17.95 12.36
C LYS A 83 3.00 18.59 12.59
N PHE A 84 3.85 18.66 11.56
CA PHE A 84 5.10 19.39 11.65
C PHE A 84 4.85 20.87 12.01
N LYS A 85 3.98 21.56 11.26
CA LYS A 85 3.67 22.98 11.48
C LYS A 85 3.19 23.25 12.91
N THR A 86 2.41 22.36 13.49
CA THR A 86 1.87 22.53 14.85
C THR A 86 2.90 22.22 15.95
N THR A 87 3.90 21.40 15.67
CA THR A 87 4.92 20.99 16.65
C THR A 87 6.20 21.80 16.60
N ALA A 88 6.57 22.33 15.44
CA ALA A 88 7.86 22.99 15.21
C ALA A 88 7.94 24.47 15.65
N GLY A 89 6.83 25.06 16.12
CA GLY A 89 6.81 26.46 16.57
C GLY A 89 6.80 27.48 15.43
N ASN A 90 7.12 28.74 15.77
CA ASN A 90 7.13 29.84 14.78
C ASN A 90 8.45 29.88 14.01
N ASN A 91 8.38 29.92 12.69
CA ASN A 91 9.52 30.01 11.77
C ASN A 91 10.58 28.91 11.99
N PRO A 92 10.23 27.63 11.83
CA PRO A 92 11.18 26.52 11.94
C PRO A 92 12.23 26.60 10.82
N TYR A 93 13.35 25.92 11.02
CA TYR A 93 14.33 25.75 9.95
C TYR A 93 13.87 24.68 8.95
N LEU A 94 14.29 24.80 7.71
CA LEU A 94 14.05 23.77 6.70
C LEU A 94 14.69 22.43 7.10
N SER A 95 15.85 22.47 7.78
CA SER A 95 16.48 21.28 8.37
C SER A 95 15.58 20.55 9.36
N ASP A 96 14.79 21.29 10.15
CA ASP A 96 13.90 20.69 11.14
C ASP A 96 12.76 19.90 10.46
N LEU A 97 12.25 20.42 9.34
CA LEU A 97 11.27 19.70 8.51
C LEU A 97 11.87 18.42 7.91
N ILE A 98 13.09 18.52 7.38
CA ILE A 98 13.79 17.38 6.80
C ILE A 98 14.03 16.31 7.87
N GLU A 99 14.53 16.69 9.04
CA GLU A 99 14.76 15.78 10.18
C GLU A 99 13.45 15.13 10.64
N PHE A 100 12.39 15.93 10.83
CA PHE A 100 11.06 15.42 11.19
C PHE A 100 10.56 14.35 10.21
N VAL A 101 10.71 14.58 8.91
CA VAL A 101 10.30 13.62 7.88
C VAL A 101 11.18 12.37 7.88
N TYR A 102 12.48 12.49 8.16
CA TYR A 102 13.39 11.35 8.28
C TYR A 102 13.11 10.48 9.51
N GLU A 103 12.75 11.08 10.63
CA GLU A 103 12.49 10.38 11.89
C GLU A 103 11.08 9.79 11.96
N SER A 104 10.13 10.38 11.24
CA SER A 104 8.74 9.95 11.22
C SER A 104 8.53 8.68 10.39
N ASN A 105 7.62 7.85 10.85
CA ASN A 105 7.15 6.68 10.12
C ASN A 105 5.72 6.89 9.62
N PHE A 106 5.33 6.22 8.55
CA PHE A 106 3.93 6.25 8.09
C PHE A 106 2.93 5.87 9.19
N SER A 107 3.32 4.96 10.08
CA SER A 107 2.47 4.54 11.22
C SER A 107 2.13 5.66 12.19
N ASP A 108 2.91 6.75 12.23
CA ASP A 108 2.71 7.86 13.15
C ASP A 108 1.59 8.81 12.69
N PHE A 109 1.14 8.66 11.43
CA PHE A 109 0.16 9.50 10.77
C PHE A 109 -1.08 8.73 10.29
N TYR A 110 -1.27 7.51 10.75
CA TYR A 110 -2.46 6.78 10.36
C TYR A 110 -3.72 7.49 10.85
N ILE A 111 -4.58 7.83 9.90
CA ILE A 111 -5.99 8.08 10.18
C ILE A 111 -6.53 6.76 10.70
N GLU A 112 -7.09 6.74 11.91
CA GLU A 112 -7.73 5.55 12.46
C GLU A 112 -8.76 5.03 11.46
N THR A 113 -8.40 3.98 10.77
CA THR A 113 -9.35 3.28 9.91
C THR A 113 -9.95 2.13 10.70
N PRO A 114 -11.26 1.87 10.58
CA PRO A 114 -11.92 0.82 11.33
C PRO A 114 -11.38 -0.58 11.02
N TYR A 115 -10.73 -0.75 9.88
CA TYR A 115 -10.21 -2.05 9.43
C TYR A 115 -8.71 -1.97 9.16
N THR A 116 -7.97 -2.87 9.80
CA THR A 116 -6.53 -3.02 9.59
C THR A 116 -6.23 -4.40 9.00
N VAL A 117 -5.62 -4.46 7.84
CA VAL A 117 -5.22 -5.71 7.18
C VAL A 117 -3.72 -5.89 7.35
N SER A 118 -3.29 -7.12 7.67
CA SER A 118 -1.88 -7.41 7.94
C SER A 118 -1.55 -8.88 7.70
N THR A 119 -0.28 -9.18 7.46
CA THR A 119 0.23 -10.55 7.63
C THR A 119 0.53 -10.82 9.11
N PHE A 120 0.59 -12.09 9.52
CA PHE A 120 0.90 -12.46 10.90
C PHE A 120 2.20 -11.83 11.43
N HIS A 121 3.24 -11.80 10.61
CA HIS A 121 4.54 -11.24 11.01
C HIS A 121 4.46 -9.73 11.29
N LYS A 122 3.73 -8.99 10.46
CA LYS A 122 3.60 -7.55 10.57
C LYS A 122 2.65 -7.11 11.70
N ALA A 123 1.78 -8.02 12.15
CA ALA A 123 0.91 -7.80 13.32
C ALA A 123 1.64 -8.01 14.66
N LYS A 124 2.89 -8.50 14.66
CA LYS A 124 3.65 -8.73 15.89
C LYS A 124 3.81 -7.43 16.67
N GLY A 125 3.53 -7.47 17.98
CA GLY A 125 3.60 -6.32 18.88
C GLY A 125 2.40 -5.37 18.85
N LYS A 126 1.41 -5.59 17.96
CA LYS A 126 0.16 -4.83 17.90
C LYS A 126 -0.97 -5.64 18.52
N GLU A 127 -1.99 -4.96 19.04
CA GLU A 127 -3.18 -5.58 19.63
C GLU A 127 -4.44 -4.88 19.10
N PHE A 128 -5.52 -5.66 18.94
CA PHE A 128 -6.78 -5.21 18.37
C PHE A 128 -7.94 -5.78 19.16
N ASP A 129 -9.03 -5.05 19.28
CA ASP A 129 -10.23 -5.55 19.99
C ASP A 129 -10.82 -6.78 19.29
N ASN A 130 -10.91 -6.72 17.97
CA ASN A 130 -11.45 -7.80 17.14
C ASN A 130 -10.42 -8.23 16.09
N VAL A 131 -10.17 -9.52 15.98
CA VAL A 131 -9.23 -10.07 14.98
C VAL A 131 -9.94 -11.09 14.10
N PHE A 132 -9.83 -10.93 12.80
CA PHE A 132 -10.31 -11.85 11.78
C PHE A 132 -9.11 -12.55 11.14
N ILE A 133 -8.99 -13.86 11.35
CA ILE A 133 -7.94 -14.67 10.76
C ILE A 133 -8.49 -15.37 9.52
N LEU A 134 -7.91 -15.06 8.36
CA LEU A 134 -8.17 -15.81 7.14
C LEU A 134 -7.09 -16.89 7.00
N TYR A 135 -7.49 -18.13 7.27
CA TYR A 135 -6.59 -19.29 7.23
C TYR A 135 -7.07 -20.30 6.21
N ASP A 136 -6.41 -20.34 5.09
CA ASP A 136 -6.64 -21.38 4.08
C ASP A 136 -5.44 -22.33 4.02
N ASN A 137 -5.71 -23.64 4.16
CA ASN A 137 -4.72 -24.69 4.01
C ASN A 137 -5.04 -25.48 2.75
N VAL A 138 -4.39 -25.15 1.66
CA VAL A 138 -4.57 -25.77 0.34
C VAL A 138 -4.46 -27.30 0.40
N ASN A 139 -3.69 -27.83 1.34
CA ASN A 139 -3.45 -29.28 1.47
C ASN A 139 -4.54 -30.03 2.23
N LYS A 140 -5.59 -29.38 2.74
CA LYS A 140 -6.70 -29.99 3.53
C LYS A 140 -6.19 -30.98 4.60
N SER A 141 -5.00 -30.76 5.14
CA SER A 141 -4.37 -31.64 6.15
C SER A 141 -4.87 -31.29 7.55
N TYR A 142 -5.10 -32.33 8.37
CA TYR A 142 -5.37 -32.17 9.81
C TYR A 142 -4.13 -31.80 10.63
N THR A 143 -2.95 -31.78 10.01
CA THR A 143 -1.68 -31.50 10.68
C THR A 143 -1.10 -30.18 10.18
N MET A 144 -0.67 -29.37 11.13
CA MET A 144 -0.06 -28.08 10.88
C MET A 144 1.43 -28.16 11.17
N LYS A 145 2.28 -27.63 10.29
CA LYS A 145 3.73 -27.51 10.54
C LYS A 145 4.00 -26.57 11.69
N ASP A 146 5.10 -26.75 12.41
CA ASP A 146 5.43 -25.93 13.59
C ASP A 146 5.63 -24.45 13.25
N GLU A 147 6.11 -24.14 12.08
CA GLU A 147 6.20 -22.76 11.60
C GLU A 147 4.81 -22.12 11.42
N GLU A 148 3.85 -22.88 10.89
CA GLU A 148 2.46 -22.42 10.73
C GLU A 148 1.78 -22.23 12.08
N LYS A 149 2.02 -23.13 13.03
CA LYS A 149 1.52 -23.02 14.41
C LYS A 149 2.02 -21.74 15.08
N ARG A 150 3.33 -21.41 14.91
CA ARG A 150 3.91 -20.16 15.46
C ARG A 150 3.30 -18.93 14.82
N LYS A 151 3.09 -18.92 13.50
CA LYS A 151 2.41 -17.81 12.80
C LYS A 151 0.98 -17.65 13.29
N LEU A 152 0.24 -18.73 13.39
CA LEU A 152 -1.12 -18.71 13.89
C LEU A 152 -1.18 -18.22 15.35
N TYR A 153 -0.28 -18.69 16.21
CA TYR A 153 -0.18 -18.23 17.60
C TYR A 153 0.02 -16.70 17.68
N VAL A 154 0.88 -16.13 16.83
CA VAL A 154 1.04 -14.68 16.75
C VAL A 154 -0.29 -13.99 16.40
N GLY A 155 -1.05 -14.51 15.44
CA GLY A 155 -2.35 -13.95 15.06
C GLY A 155 -3.39 -14.07 16.18
N LEU A 156 -3.49 -15.23 16.80
CA LEU A 156 -4.43 -15.51 17.89
C LEU A 156 -4.20 -14.58 19.11
N THR A 157 -2.95 -14.34 19.44
CA THR A 157 -2.57 -13.48 20.57
C THR A 157 -2.69 -11.98 20.30
N ARG A 158 -3.19 -11.57 19.13
CA ARG A 158 -3.43 -10.15 18.80
C ARG A 158 -4.82 -9.67 19.22
N ALA A 159 -5.75 -10.59 19.49
CA ALA A 159 -7.11 -10.24 19.88
C ALA A 159 -7.18 -9.92 21.38
N LYS A 160 -7.79 -8.77 21.71
CA LYS A 160 -8.13 -8.40 23.10
C LYS A 160 -9.47 -8.96 23.52
N THR A 161 -10.46 -8.92 22.62
CA THR A 161 -11.86 -9.23 22.96
C THR A 161 -12.39 -10.41 22.16
N ASN A 162 -12.35 -10.31 20.82
CA ASN A 162 -12.94 -11.31 19.95
C ASN A 162 -11.97 -11.78 18.88
N ILE A 163 -12.09 -13.05 18.55
CA ILE A 163 -11.38 -13.64 17.42
C ILE A 163 -12.33 -14.46 16.56
N SER A 164 -12.22 -14.27 15.25
CA SER A 164 -12.94 -15.04 14.23
C SER A 164 -11.96 -15.71 13.30
N ILE A 165 -12.06 -17.02 13.12
CA ILE A 165 -11.19 -17.77 12.21
C ILE A 165 -12.04 -18.26 11.04
N HIS A 166 -11.70 -17.77 9.85
CA HIS A 166 -12.31 -18.17 8.59
C HIS A 166 -11.37 -19.16 7.90
N THR A 167 -11.83 -20.39 7.72
CA THR A 167 -11.01 -21.47 7.20
C THR A 167 -11.82 -22.50 6.44
N SER A 168 -11.23 -23.07 5.40
CA SER A 168 -11.68 -24.30 4.75
C SER A 168 -10.95 -25.55 5.27
N SER A 169 -10.06 -25.37 6.27
CA SER A 169 -9.23 -26.46 6.80
C SER A 169 -9.87 -27.12 8.01
N PRO A 170 -9.88 -28.44 8.10
CA PRO A 170 -10.41 -29.18 9.24
C PRO A 170 -9.50 -29.13 10.48
N VAL A 171 -8.41 -28.38 10.41
CA VAL A 171 -7.41 -28.29 11.49
C VAL A 171 -7.99 -27.74 12.79
N PHE A 172 -9.03 -26.91 12.69
CA PHE A 172 -9.69 -26.27 13.83
C PHE A 172 -10.88 -27.07 14.40
N ASP A 173 -11.35 -28.13 13.74
CA ASP A 173 -12.54 -28.91 14.14
C ASP A 173 -12.38 -29.56 15.51
N LYS A 174 -11.15 -29.84 15.91
CA LYS A 174 -10.83 -30.48 17.20
C LYS A 174 -10.65 -29.47 18.36
N ILE A 175 -10.61 -28.18 18.05
CA ILE A 175 -10.47 -27.13 19.07
C ILE A 175 -11.85 -26.86 19.66
N LYS A 176 -11.98 -26.97 20.97
CA LYS A 176 -13.22 -26.66 21.70
C LYS A 176 -12.90 -25.67 22.81
N THR A 177 -13.67 -24.61 22.90
CA THR A 177 -13.59 -23.61 23.97
C THR A 177 -14.98 -23.32 24.50
N ASN A 178 -15.07 -22.79 25.73
CA ASN A 178 -16.37 -22.58 26.40
C ASN A 178 -17.28 -21.56 25.67
N ASN A 179 -16.70 -20.62 24.93
CA ASN A 179 -17.42 -19.53 24.25
C ASN A 179 -17.29 -19.60 22.72
N GLN A 180 -17.10 -20.80 22.20
CA GLN A 180 -16.95 -21.00 20.76
C GLN A 180 -18.31 -21.13 20.08
N GLN A 181 -18.48 -20.40 18.98
CA GLN A 181 -19.56 -20.61 18.02
C GLN A 181 -18.95 -21.09 16.70
N ASN A 182 -19.42 -22.24 16.23
CA ASN A 182 -19.05 -22.77 14.92
C ASN A 182 -20.17 -22.43 13.94
N VAL A 183 -19.82 -21.70 12.90
CA VAL A 183 -20.72 -21.39 11.79
C VAL A 183 -20.16 -22.09 10.55
N VAL A 184 -20.95 -23.02 10.01
CA VAL A 184 -20.65 -23.62 8.72
C VAL A 184 -21.36 -22.76 7.68
N ASN A 185 -20.58 -22.22 6.75
CA ASN A 185 -21.11 -21.47 5.63
C ASN A 185 -20.83 -22.25 4.36
N ASP A 186 -21.87 -22.86 3.82
CA ASP A 186 -21.86 -23.63 2.57
C ASP A 186 -22.24 -22.77 1.36
N ASP A 187 -22.39 -21.43 1.56
CA ASP A 187 -22.69 -20.52 0.46
C ASP A 187 -21.56 -20.54 -0.57
N LEU A 188 -21.93 -20.65 -1.81
CA LEU A 188 -21.02 -20.43 -2.93
C LEU A 188 -20.78 -18.92 -3.03
N PHE A 189 -19.61 -18.48 -2.62
CA PHE A 189 -19.22 -17.08 -2.80
C PHE A 189 -18.97 -16.81 -4.28
N GLU A 190 -19.73 -15.88 -4.82
CA GLU A 190 -19.44 -15.36 -6.15
C GLU A 190 -18.09 -14.66 -6.18
N LYS A 191 -17.40 -14.79 -7.31
CA LYS A 191 -16.16 -14.04 -7.53
C LYS A 191 -16.48 -12.54 -7.48
N PRO A 192 -15.62 -11.71 -6.84
CA PRO A 192 -15.84 -10.27 -6.83
C PRO A 192 -15.89 -9.73 -8.26
N GLN A 193 -16.87 -8.86 -8.53
CA GLN A 193 -17.03 -8.26 -9.86
C GLN A 193 -15.83 -7.41 -10.26
N GLN A 194 -15.18 -6.79 -9.29
CA GLN A 194 -14.00 -5.95 -9.49
C GLN A 194 -13.04 -6.08 -8.31
N PHE A 195 -11.76 -5.91 -8.56
CA PHE A 195 -10.76 -5.71 -7.52
C PHE A 195 -9.57 -4.89 -8.02
N ILE A 196 -8.81 -4.31 -7.09
CA ILE A 196 -7.61 -3.53 -7.37
C ILE A 196 -6.39 -4.28 -6.88
N PHE A 197 -5.39 -4.42 -7.75
CA PHE A 197 -4.08 -4.95 -7.42
C PHE A 197 -3.07 -3.80 -7.35
N HIS A 198 -2.56 -3.52 -6.15
CA HIS A 198 -1.55 -2.51 -5.93
C HIS A 198 -0.17 -3.10 -6.18
N LEU A 199 0.55 -2.56 -7.16
CA LEU A 199 1.92 -2.97 -7.45
C LEU A 199 2.90 -2.37 -6.44
N THR A 200 3.85 -3.19 -6.03
CA THR A 200 4.99 -2.81 -5.19
C THR A 200 6.25 -2.65 -6.05
N HIS A 201 7.35 -2.19 -5.46
CA HIS A 201 8.64 -2.12 -6.17
C HIS A 201 9.15 -3.50 -6.64
N ARG A 202 8.67 -4.62 -6.07
CA ARG A 202 9.00 -6.00 -6.52
C ARG A 202 8.25 -6.44 -7.76
N ASP A 203 7.15 -5.74 -8.06
CA ASP A 203 6.27 -6.05 -9.17
C ASP A 203 6.68 -5.31 -10.45
N ILE A 204 7.67 -4.44 -10.37
CA ILE A 204 8.20 -3.66 -11.48
C ILE A 204 9.70 -3.91 -11.70
N TYR A 205 10.18 -3.72 -12.93
CA TYR A 205 11.60 -3.73 -13.22
C TYR A 205 12.24 -2.39 -12.81
N LEU A 206 12.89 -2.35 -11.66
CA LEU A 206 13.52 -1.14 -11.10
C LEU A 206 14.60 -0.55 -12.01
N ASN A 207 15.43 -1.40 -12.63
CA ASN A 207 16.44 -0.93 -13.57
C ASN A 207 15.84 -0.24 -14.80
N TYR A 208 14.64 -0.65 -15.23
CA TYR A 208 13.93 0.01 -16.32
C TYR A 208 13.50 1.43 -15.96
N SER A 209 13.13 1.67 -14.72
CA SER A 209 12.71 2.99 -14.24
C SER A 209 13.78 4.07 -14.46
N LYS A 210 15.06 3.71 -14.40
CA LYS A 210 16.18 4.64 -14.65
C LYS A 210 16.18 5.22 -16.07
N TYR A 211 15.73 4.46 -17.07
CA TYR A 211 15.70 4.88 -18.46
C TYR A 211 14.49 5.73 -18.82
N VAL A 212 13.45 5.71 -18.00
CA VAL A 212 12.18 6.39 -18.30
C VAL A 212 11.98 7.68 -17.50
N GLN A 213 12.99 8.16 -16.75
CA GLN A 213 12.88 9.34 -15.89
C GLN A 213 12.30 10.56 -16.63
N ASN A 214 12.78 10.85 -17.84
CA ASN A 214 12.26 11.94 -18.67
C ASN A 214 10.81 11.75 -19.11
N ASN A 215 10.33 10.49 -19.15
CA ASN A 215 8.97 10.18 -19.55
C ASN A 215 7.95 10.43 -18.43
N ILE A 216 8.40 10.33 -17.18
CA ILE A 216 7.56 10.37 -15.98
C ILE A 216 7.74 11.63 -15.12
N LYS A 217 8.63 12.55 -15.51
CA LYS A 217 8.95 13.78 -14.74
C LYS A 217 7.74 14.66 -14.43
N ASP A 218 6.74 14.67 -15.33
CA ASP A 218 5.52 15.45 -15.21
C ASP A 218 4.33 14.63 -14.69
N ALA A 219 4.58 13.37 -14.31
CA ALA A 219 3.54 12.50 -13.78
C ALA A 219 3.17 12.88 -12.34
N THR A 220 1.93 12.61 -12.00
CA THR A 220 1.43 12.77 -10.64
C THR A 220 0.61 11.55 -10.21
N PRO A 221 0.58 11.21 -8.91
CA PRO A 221 -0.31 10.17 -8.41
C PRO A 221 -1.77 10.45 -8.77
N GLY A 222 -2.51 9.42 -9.12
CA GLY A 222 -3.90 9.50 -9.56
C GLY A 222 -4.07 9.54 -11.09
N GLU A 223 -3.02 9.86 -11.86
CA GLU A 223 -3.10 9.88 -13.33
C GLU A 223 -3.19 8.46 -13.92
N GLU A 224 -3.92 8.35 -15.03
CA GLU A 224 -4.12 7.08 -15.73
C GLU A 224 -2.89 6.67 -16.53
N LEU A 225 -2.69 5.36 -16.63
CA LEU A 225 -1.67 4.72 -17.45
C LEU A 225 -2.33 3.87 -18.53
N THR A 226 -1.80 3.92 -19.73
CA THR A 226 -2.24 3.04 -20.84
C THR A 226 -1.51 1.71 -20.72
N ILE A 227 -2.26 0.62 -20.85
CA ILE A 227 -1.76 -0.75 -20.76
C ILE A 227 -1.37 -1.22 -22.17
N GLU A 228 -0.15 -1.72 -22.33
CA GLU A 228 0.34 -2.30 -23.57
C GLU A 228 1.25 -3.50 -23.24
N ASP A 229 0.72 -4.70 -23.41
CA ASP A 229 1.36 -5.96 -23.03
C ASP A 229 1.89 -5.94 -21.58
N ASP A 230 3.21 -5.96 -21.42
CA ASP A 230 3.89 -5.95 -20.11
C ASP A 230 4.42 -4.56 -19.69
N ILE A 231 3.98 -3.52 -20.39
CA ILE A 231 4.40 -2.15 -20.16
C ILE A 231 3.19 -1.25 -19.91
N LEU A 232 3.34 -0.38 -18.92
CA LEU A 232 2.43 0.74 -18.73
C LEU A 232 3.04 2.01 -19.30
N LYS A 233 2.23 2.75 -20.06
CA LYS A 233 2.63 4.02 -20.67
C LYS A 233 1.96 5.20 -19.99
N TYR A 234 2.71 6.27 -19.81
CA TYR A 234 2.23 7.57 -19.39
C TYR A 234 2.29 8.53 -20.59
N LYS A 235 1.13 9.08 -21.00
CA LYS A 235 1.02 9.97 -22.17
C LYS A 235 1.73 9.38 -23.41
N ASN A 236 1.44 8.12 -23.71
CA ASN A 236 2.04 7.34 -24.82
C ASN A 236 3.55 7.09 -24.73
N ARG A 237 4.21 7.44 -23.64
CA ARG A 237 5.62 7.14 -23.38
C ARG A 237 5.74 6.01 -22.36
N LYS A 238 6.68 5.11 -22.59
CA LYS A 238 6.96 3.98 -21.67
C LYS A 238 7.27 4.53 -20.27
N ALA A 239 6.62 3.97 -19.24
CA ALA A 239 6.72 4.44 -17.88
C ALA A 239 7.06 3.34 -16.86
N VAL A 240 6.38 2.19 -16.94
CA VAL A 240 6.61 1.06 -16.03
C VAL A 240 6.66 -0.22 -16.83
N GLN A 241 7.57 -1.12 -16.47
CA GLN A 241 7.61 -2.49 -16.99
C GLN A 241 7.36 -3.46 -15.83
N PHE A 242 6.46 -4.43 -16.03
CA PHE A 242 6.15 -5.44 -15.03
C PHE A 242 7.30 -6.42 -14.84
N SER A 243 7.58 -6.81 -13.61
CA SER A 243 8.48 -7.90 -13.30
C SER A 243 7.89 -9.26 -13.75
N ASN A 244 8.72 -10.28 -13.88
CA ASN A 244 8.24 -11.63 -14.24
C ASN A 244 7.22 -12.17 -13.22
N SER A 245 7.36 -11.83 -11.93
CA SER A 245 6.40 -12.20 -10.90
C SER A 245 5.05 -11.53 -11.11
N ALA A 246 5.05 -10.21 -11.39
CA ALA A 246 3.81 -9.48 -11.66
C ALA A 246 3.12 -9.99 -12.93
N LYS A 247 3.87 -10.24 -14.01
CA LYS A 247 3.32 -10.82 -15.25
C LYS A 247 2.57 -12.11 -14.97
N LYS A 248 3.20 -13.05 -14.26
CA LYS A 248 2.59 -14.31 -13.89
C LYS A 248 1.33 -14.14 -13.04
N THR A 249 1.33 -13.17 -12.11
CA THR A 249 0.15 -12.87 -11.29
C THR A 249 -0.99 -12.30 -12.15
N ILE A 250 -0.68 -11.41 -13.10
CA ILE A 250 -1.65 -10.84 -14.04
C ILE A 250 -2.22 -11.93 -14.94
N GLU A 251 -1.37 -12.78 -15.52
CA GLU A 251 -1.77 -13.92 -16.36
C GLU A 251 -2.71 -14.87 -15.60
N ASN A 252 -2.36 -15.32 -14.41
CA ASN A 252 -3.20 -16.17 -13.57
C ASN A 252 -4.55 -15.51 -13.26
N THR A 253 -4.56 -14.19 -13.08
CA THR A 253 -5.78 -13.42 -12.82
C THR A 253 -6.68 -13.43 -14.05
N ILE A 254 -6.11 -13.23 -15.24
CA ILE A 254 -6.84 -13.28 -16.51
C ILE A 254 -7.39 -14.70 -16.76
N GLU A 255 -6.59 -15.73 -16.56
CA GLU A 255 -7.03 -17.14 -16.65
C GLU A 255 -8.17 -17.47 -15.67
N SER A 256 -8.25 -16.74 -14.55
CA SER A 256 -9.33 -16.88 -13.57
C SER A 256 -10.64 -16.18 -14.00
N GLY A 257 -10.71 -15.62 -15.21
CA GLY A 257 -11.90 -15.00 -15.78
C GLY A 257 -12.00 -13.50 -15.56
N TYR A 258 -10.89 -12.83 -15.24
CA TYR A 258 -10.86 -11.37 -15.13
C TYR A 258 -10.20 -10.72 -16.35
N VAL A 259 -10.50 -9.44 -16.54
CA VAL A 259 -9.83 -8.60 -17.53
C VAL A 259 -9.24 -7.38 -16.84
N LEU A 260 -8.02 -7.02 -17.21
CA LEU A 260 -7.37 -5.79 -16.75
C LEU A 260 -7.96 -4.59 -17.50
N LYS A 261 -8.74 -3.77 -16.81
CA LYS A 261 -9.48 -2.64 -17.40
C LYS A 261 -8.76 -1.32 -17.32
N LYS A 262 -8.14 -1.04 -16.18
CA LYS A 262 -7.50 0.26 -15.93
C LYS A 262 -6.21 0.08 -15.15
N ALA A 263 -5.29 0.99 -15.41
CA ALA A 263 -4.11 1.18 -14.61
C ALA A 263 -3.97 2.67 -14.30
N ARG A 264 -3.55 3.01 -13.09
CA ARG A 264 -3.22 4.38 -12.72
C ARG A 264 -2.07 4.43 -11.73
N ILE A 265 -1.44 5.57 -11.61
CA ILE A 265 -0.36 5.82 -10.66
C ILE A 265 -0.97 5.89 -9.26
N ASN A 266 -0.63 4.94 -8.39
CA ASN A 266 -1.07 4.96 -7.00
C ASN A 266 -0.08 5.75 -6.13
N HIS A 267 1.21 5.41 -6.22
CA HIS A 267 2.27 6.12 -5.51
C HIS A 267 3.43 6.45 -6.45
N MET A 268 4.16 7.50 -6.11
CA MET A 268 5.45 7.84 -6.71
C MET A 268 6.46 7.96 -5.58
N VAL A 269 7.58 7.27 -5.69
CA VAL A 269 8.60 7.25 -4.65
C VAL A 269 10.00 7.28 -5.25
N TYR A 270 10.93 7.90 -4.54
CA TYR A 270 12.35 7.82 -4.87
C TYR A 270 12.92 6.51 -4.34
N TRP A 271 13.44 5.70 -5.25
CA TRP A 271 14.11 4.45 -4.94
C TRP A 271 15.61 4.60 -5.08
N TYR A 272 16.35 4.21 -4.03
CA TYR A 272 17.79 4.27 -4.03
C TYR A 272 18.40 2.89 -4.30
N ASP A 273 19.18 2.80 -5.39
CA ASP A 273 19.95 1.63 -5.76
C ASP A 273 21.27 1.61 -4.98
N LYS A 274 21.37 0.75 -3.98
CA LYS A 274 22.55 0.66 -3.12
C LYS A 274 23.80 0.17 -3.85
N GLU A 275 23.65 -0.60 -4.93
CA GLU A 275 24.78 -1.15 -5.69
C GLU A 275 25.40 -0.09 -6.61
N LYS A 276 24.59 0.80 -7.14
CA LYS A 276 25.03 1.84 -8.07
C LYS A 276 25.09 3.23 -7.46
N GLU A 277 24.69 3.36 -6.20
CA GLU A 277 24.62 4.64 -5.47
C GLU A 277 23.81 5.71 -6.22
N GLU A 278 22.74 5.28 -6.90
CA GLU A 278 21.87 6.15 -7.71
C GLU A 278 20.44 6.14 -7.19
N GLU A 279 19.78 7.29 -7.26
CA GLU A 279 18.37 7.45 -6.96
C GLU A 279 17.54 7.57 -8.24
N ALA A 280 16.38 6.93 -8.29
CA ALA A 280 15.44 7.02 -9.40
C ALA A 280 14.02 7.19 -8.88
N LEU A 281 13.24 8.05 -9.54
CA LEU A 281 11.81 8.13 -9.31
C LEU A 281 11.13 6.89 -9.92
N ILE A 282 10.33 6.18 -9.14
CA ILE A 282 9.57 5.02 -9.60
C ILE A 282 8.07 5.27 -9.42
N LEU A 283 7.30 4.75 -10.37
CA LEU A 283 5.85 4.70 -10.30
C LEU A 283 5.42 3.35 -9.73
N LEU A 284 4.54 3.39 -8.74
CA LEU A 284 3.89 2.21 -8.17
C LEU A 284 2.41 2.24 -8.57
N PRO A 285 2.03 1.56 -9.65
CA PRO A 285 0.67 1.59 -10.16
C PRO A 285 -0.30 0.75 -9.32
N GLU A 286 -1.58 1.06 -9.48
CA GLU A 286 -2.68 0.14 -9.17
C GLU A 286 -3.33 -0.33 -10.47
N LEU A 287 -3.68 -1.61 -10.51
CA LEU A 287 -4.33 -2.27 -11.64
C LEU A 287 -5.76 -2.65 -11.23
N MET A 288 -6.75 -2.24 -12.00
CA MET A 288 -8.15 -2.60 -11.77
C MET A 288 -8.55 -3.74 -12.71
N PHE A 289 -9.03 -4.82 -12.10
CA PHE A 289 -9.55 -5.98 -12.79
C PHE A 289 -11.07 -6.05 -12.66
N GLU A 290 -11.73 -6.48 -13.72
CA GLU A 290 -13.17 -6.74 -13.76
C GLU A 290 -13.42 -8.18 -14.17
N LEU A 291 -14.40 -8.83 -13.54
CA LEU A 291 -14.83 -10.17 -13.92
C LEU A 291 -15.50 -10.09 -15.29
N ILE A 292 -15.10 -10.99 -16.19
CA ILE A 292 -15.76 -11.12 -17.49
C ILE A 292 -17.15 -11.69 -17.21
N SER A 293 -18.19 -10.90 -17.46
CA SER A 293 -19.55 -11.40 -17.44
C SER A 293 -19.68 -12.47 -18.54
N GLU A 294 -20.04 -13.70 -18.18
CA GLU A 294 -20.45 -14.65 -19.21
C GLU A 294 -21.64 -14.06 -19.96
N PRO A 295 -21.66 -14.14 -21.30
CA PRO A 295 -22.72 -13.58 -22.13
C PRO A 295 -24.07 -14.25 -21.88
#